data_5a02b2dca2449dc7dc36076f1a37fe16
#
_entry.id   5a02b2dca2449dc7dc36076f1a37fe16
#
_cell.length_a   1.000
_cell.length_b   1.000
_cell.length_c   1.000
_cell.angle_alpha   90.00
_cell.angle_beta   90.00
_cell.angle_gamma   90.00
#
_symmetry.space_group_name_H-M   'P 1'
#
loop_
_entity.id
_entity.type
_entity.pdbx_description
1 polymer ?
#
loop_
_entity_poly.entity_id
_entity_poly.type
_entity_poly.pdbx_seq_one_letter_code
_entity_poly.pdbx_strand_id
1 'polypeptide(L)'
;MTDRKVRVRFAPSPTGALHIGGVRTALYNYLFARQHGGDFVFRIEDTDSNRFVPGAEEYIIESFRWLGLTFDEGVGLGGEYGPYRQSERRHIYKKYVDELLNNGKAYIAFDTPEELEAKRNEITNFQYDASTRQLMRNSLTMSKEECEKRIADGEQYVVRFKVEPGIDVHVHDLIRGEVVIKSDFIDDKVLYKSADELPTYHLANIVDDHLMLISHVIRGEEWLPSAPLHVLLYEAFGWQDTMPQFAHLPLLLKPEGKGKLSKRDGDRLGFPVFPLEWKDPKTGEVSSGFRESGYFPEAVINFLALLGWNPGTEQELFTLEELVNAFDITKCSKSGARFDYQKGIWFNHEYILHKSNEEIAKLFACVVANNGVEETLERITLVVSMMKDRVNFVHELWPLCSFFFLPPLEYDEKTVKKRWKENSAQVMTELAGVLESLDDFSIENQEHVVMAWIEEKGYKLGDVMNAFRLVLVGIGKGPGMFDISAFLGKEETLRRIRRAVEVLK
;
A
#
# COMPACT_ATOMS: atom_id res chain seq x y z
N MET A 1 28.90 15.37 10.38
CA MET A 1 27.54 14.84 10.63
C MET A 1 27.11 15.45 11.96
N THR A 2 26.04 16.20 11.96
CA THR A 2 25.51 16.79 13.17
C THR A 2 25.01 15.65 14.07
N ASP A 3 25.35 15.72 15.36
CA ASP A 3 24.96 14.77 16.43
C ASP A 3 23.44 14.90 16.75
N ARG A 4 22.65 15.14 15.72
CA ARG A 4 21.20 15.43 15.79
C ARG A 4 20.43 14.13 15.73
N LYS A 5 19.52 13.89 16.69
CA LYS A 5 18.61 12.74 16.66
C LYS A 5 17.90 12.66 15.33
N VAL A 6 17.82 11.45 14.77
CA VAL A 6 17.06 11.21 13.53
C VAL A 6 15.58 11.45 13.79
N ARG A 7 14.97 12.35 13.03
CA ARG A 7 13.53 12.61 13.03
C ARG A 7 13.05 12.72 11.59
N VAL A 8 12.09 11.90 11.26
CA VAL A 8 11.45 11.86 9.93
C VAL A 8 9.95 12.04 10.08
N ARG A 9 9.28 12.28 8.97
CA ARG A 9 7.83 12.46 8.99
C ARG A 9 7.14 11.85 7.79
N PHE A 10 5.91 11.37 8.02
CA PHE A 10 4.94 11.19 6.97
C PHE A 10 3.90 12.31 7.08
N ALA A 11 3.74 13.06 6.01
CA ALA A 11 2.97 14.32 6.00
C ALA A 11 2.00 14.36 4.81
N PRO A 12 0.95 13.51 4.82
CA PRO A 12 -0.01 13.45 3.72
C PRO A 12 -1.03 14.60 3.79
N SER A 13 -1.53 15.00 2.61
CA SER A 13 -2.74 15.80 2.53
C SER A 13 -3.98 14.88 2.51
N PRO A 14 -5.05 15.18 3.29
CA PRO A 14 -6.25 14.33 3.38
C PRO A 14 -7.18 14.55 2.17
N THR A 15 -6.72 14.22 0.98
CA THR A 15 -7.39 14.48 -0.32
C THR A 15 -8.03 13.25 -0.94
N GLY A 16 -8.18 12.16 -0.16
CA GLY A 16 -8.76 10.89 -0.58
C GLY A 16 -8.00 9.70 -0.02
N ALA A 17 -8.23 8.52 -0.61
CA ALA A 17 -7.56 7.29 -0.20
C ALA A 17 -6.04 7.36 -0.33
N LEU A 18 -5.35 6.81 0.66
CA LEU A 18 -3.90 6.71 0.63
C LEU A 18 -3.44 5.66 -0.40
N HIS A 19 -2.78 6.12 -1.45
CA HIS A 19 -2.20 5.21 -2.46
C HIS A 19 -0.98 4.47 -1.89
N ILE A 20 -0.75 3.22 -2.34
CA ILE A 20 0.41 2.41 -1.88
C ILE A 20 1.77 3.08 -2.11
N GLY A 21 1.89 4.00 -3.06
CA GLY A 21 3.08 4.84 -3.20
C GLY A 21 3.34 5.71 -1.96
N GLY A 22 2.28 6.26 -1.35
CA GLY A 22 2.36 6.96 -0.07
C GLY A 22 2.68 6.01 1.08
N VAL A 23 2.07 4.82 1.09
CA VAL A 23 2.39 3.76 2.09
C VAL A 23 3.87 3.39 2.03
N ARG A 24 4.43 3.17 0.83
CA ARG A 24 5.86 2.88 0.67
C ARG A 24 6.74 4.01 1.19
N THR A 25 6.36 5.27 0.90
CA THR A 25 7.08 6.44 1.42
C THR A 25 7.07 6.45 2.96
N ALA A 26 5.92 6.20 3.58
CA ALA A 26 5.80 6.09 5.03
C ALA A 26 6.62 4.91 5.58
N LEU A 27 6.58 3.75 4.93
CA LEU A 27 7.38 2.59 5.31
C LEU A 27 8.88 2.91 5.32
N TYR A 28 9.41 3.57 4.29
CA TYR A 28 10.83 3.92 4.25
C TYR A 28 11.22 4.94 5.32
N ASN A 29 10.35 5.89 5.64
CA ASN A 29 10.54 6.76 6.80
C ASN A 29 10.56 5.97 8.10
N TYR A 30 9.62 5.03 8.27
CA TYR A 30 9.55 4.15 9.44
C TYR A 30 10.84 3.33 9.60
N LEU A 31 11.25 2.62 8.53
CA LEU A 31 12.46 1.78 8.56
C LEU A 31 13.70 2.61 8.90
N PHE A 32 13.84 3.78 8.29
CA PHE A 32 14.95 4.68 8.54
C PHE A 32 14.96 5.19 9.98
N ALA A 33 13.82 5.63 10.50
CA ALA A 33 13.70 6.08 11.89
C ALA A 33 14.07 4.96 12.87
N ARG A 34 13.45 3.79 12.73
CA ARG A 34 13.67 2.66 13.65
C ARG A 34 15.12 2.17 13.64
N GLN A 35 15.74 2.09 12.46
CA GLN A 35 17.15 1.68 12.33
C GLN A 35 18.10 2.61 13.09
N HIS A 36 17.79 3.92 13.11
CA HIS A 36 18.64 4.94 13.75
C HIS A 36 18.17 5.30 15.17
N GLY A 37 17.22 4.58 15.77
CA GLY A 37 16.65 4.93 17.09
C GLY A 37 16.00 6.31 17.10
N GLY A 38 15.48 6.75 15.97
CA GLY A 38 14.88 8.05 15.74
C GLY A 38 13.36 8.07 15.90
N ASP A 39 12.76 9.24 15.67
CA ASP A 39 11.32 9.43 15.78
C ASP A 39 10.66 9.49 14.41
N PHE A 40 9.46 8.93 14.30
CA PHE A 40 8.60 8.98 13.12
C PHE A 40 7.34 9.78 13.43
N VAL A 41 7.22 10.97 12.81
CA VAL A 41 6.17 11.97 13.06
C VAL A 41 5.04 11.83 12.04
N PHE A 42 3.78 11.92 12.51
CA PHE A 42 2.59 11.96 11.65
C PHE A 42 2.01 13.38 11.63
N ARG A 43 2.10 14.06 10.50
CA ARG A 43 1.57 15.40 10.26
C ARG A 43 0.54 15.39 9.15
N ILE A 44 -0.57 16.11 9.31
CA ILE A 44 -1.59 16.31 8.26
C ILE A 44 -1.38 17.68 7.60
N GLU A 45 -1.21 17.68 6.29
CA GLU A 45 -1.04 18.90 5.48
C GLU A 45 -2.37 19.26 4.80
N ASP A 46 -3.22 19.98 5.54
CA ASP A 46 -4.60 20.33 5.21
C ASP A 46 -4.81 21.84 4.95
N THR A 47 -3.76 22.54 4.48
CA THR A 47 -3.84 23.97 4.16
C THR A 47 -4.71 24.30 2.96
N ASP A 48 -5.03 23.34 2.10
CA ASP A 48 -5.93 23.49 0.95
C ASP A 48 -7.30 22.88 1.23
N SER A 49 -8.20 23.68 1.78
CA SER A 49 -9.56 23.25 2.13
C SER A 49 -10.40 22.78 0.93
N ASN A 50 -10.08 23.26 -0.29
CA ASN A 50 -10.82 22.86 -1.50
C ASN A 50 -10.56 21.40 -1.89
N ARG A 51 -9.44 20.83 -1.44
CA ARG A 51 -9.06 19.45 -1.72
C ARG A 51 -9.36 18.49 -0.59
N PHE A 52 -9.90 18.97 0.52
CA PHE A 52 -10.27 18.14 1.65
C PHE A 52 -11.35 17.11 1.27
N VAL A 53 -11.15 15.85 1.69
CA VAL A 53 -12.11 14.75 1.50
C VAL A 53 -12.46 14.17 2.86
N PRO A 54 -13.74 14.21 3.27
CA PRO A 54 -14.19 13.62 4.54
C PRO A 54 -13.83 12.12 4.62
N GLY A 55 -13.36 11.69 5.79
CA GLY A 55 -12.97 10.30 6.05
C GLY A 55 -11.57 9.93 5.57
N ALA A 56 -10.86 10.81 4.84
CA ALA A 56 -9.52 10.51 4.35
C ALA A 56 -8.48 10.41 5.46
N GLU A 57 -8.58 11.23 6.51
CA GLU A 57 -7.67 11.19 7.66
C GLU A 57 -7.85 9.88 8.45
N GLU A 58 -9.07 9.51 8.77
CA GLU A 58 -9.41 8.26 9.46
C GLU A 58 -8.95 7.04 8.64
N TYR A 59 -9.13 7.10 7.33
CA TYR A 59 -8.65 6.08 6.41
C TYR A 59 -7.12 5.91 6.48
N ILE A 60 -6.37 7.01 6.50
CA ILE A 60 -4.90 6.98 6.61
C ILE A 60 -4.49 6.34 7.94
N ILE A 61 -5.10 6.75 9.05
CA ILE A 61 -4.82 6.22 10.40
C ILE A 61 -5.10 4.71 10.45
N GLU A 62 -6.25 4.27 9.95
CA GLU A 62 -6.63 2.86 9.93
C GLU A 62 -5.71 2.03 9.03
N SER A 63 -5.27 2.59 7.90
CA SER A 63 -4.30 1.94 7.00
C SER A 63 -2.99 1.62 7.73
N PHE A 64 -2.45 2.56 8.50
CA PHE A 64 -1.21 2.33 9.26
C PHE A 64 -1.42 1.39 10.44
N ARG A 65 -2.58 1.44 11.08
CA ARG A 65 -2.95 0.48 12.14
C ARG A 65 -2.97 -0.95 11.58
N TRP A 66 -3.61 -1.17 10.44
CA TRP A 66 -3.64 -2.47 9.78
C TRP A 66 -2.25 -2.96 9.39
N LEU A 67 -1.40 -2.06 8.87
CA LEU A 67 -0.03 -2.39 8.46
C LEU A 67 0.94 -2.59 9.65
N GLY A 68 0.54 -2.25 10.88
CA GLY A 68 1.41 -2.31 12.04
C GLY A 68 2.52 -1.26 12.07
N LEU A 69 2.39 -0.17 11.29
CA LEU A 69 3.34 0.94 11.28
C LEU A 69 2.91 2.00 12.30
N THR A 70 3.72 2.20 13.34
CA THR A 70 3.43 3.11 14.44
C THR A 70 4.22 4.41 14.35
N PHE A 71 3.56 5.52 14.66
CA PHE A 71 4.20 6.83 14.82
C PHE A 71 4.54 7.08 16.29
N ASP A 72 5.56 7.91 16.54
CA ASP A 72 5.98 8.28 17.89
C ASP A 72 5.24 9.51 18.41
N GLU A 73 4.91 10.44 17.50
CA GLU A 73 4.09 11.62 17.77
C GLU A 73 3.31 12.04 16.53
N GLY A 74 2.28 12.84 16.70
CA GLY A 74 1.49 13.35 15.58
C GLY A 74 0.01 13.48 15.87
N VAL A 75 -0.77 13.55 14.79
CA VAL A 75 -2.24 13.66 14.85
C VAL A 75 -2.81 12.45 15.60
N GLY A 76 -3.63 12.73 16.64
CA GLY A 76 -4.26 11.72 17.49
C GLY A 76 -3.35 11.10 18.55
N LEU A 77 -2.03 11.34 18.49
CA LEU A 77 -1.06 10.84 19.46
C LEU A 77 -0.56 11.93 20.39
N GLY A 78 -0.57 13.20 19.93
CA GLY A 78 0.07 14.31 20.63
C GLY A 78 1.58 14.32 20.45
N GLY A 79 2.29 15.06 21.31
CA GLY A 79 3.72 15.24 21.28
C GLY A 79 4.13 16.67 21.61
N GLU A 80 5.44 16.92 21.66
CA GLU A 80 6.02 18.20 22.13
C GLU A 80 5.85 19.33 21.09
N TYR A 81 5.74 19.01 19.80
CA TYR A 81 5.79 19.97 18.71
C TYR A 81 4.43 20.27 18.06
N GLY A 82 3.35 19.85 18.73
CA GLY A 82 1.97 20.08 18.27
C GLY A 82 1.56 21.55 18.14
N PRO A 83 0.41 21.81 17.50
CA PRO A 83 -0.49 20.85 16.83
C PRO A 83 0.12 20.25 15.54
N TYR A 84 -0.38 19.09 15.11
CA TYR A 84 0.16 18.35 13.95
C TYR A 84 -0.72 18.43 12.70
N ARG A 85 -1.84 19.19 12.74
CA ARG A 85 -2.58 19.61 11.55
C ARG A 85 -2.17 21.03 11.18
N GLN A 86 -1.83 21.25 9.92
CA GLN A 86 -1.37 22.56 9.47
C GLN A 86 -2.45 23.65 9.60
N SER A 87 -3.73 23.30 9.40
CA SER A 87 -4.87 24.22 9.60
C SER A 87 -4.95 24.76 11.03
N GLU A 88 -4.45 24.03 12.03
CA GLU A 88 -4.44 24.44 13.44
C GLU A 88 -3.23 25.34 13.79
N ARG A 89 -2.30 25.52 12.86
CA ARG A 89 -1.00 26.24 13.04
C ARG A 89 -0.98 27.64 12.42
N ARG A 90 -2.10 28.21 12.01
CA ARG A 90 -2.21 29.53 11.32
C ARG A 90 -1.40 30.62 12.03
N HIS A 91 -1.54 30.72 13.36
CA HIS A 91 -0.87 31.71 14.19
C HIS A 91 0.66 31.60 14.18
N ILE A 92 1.20 30.43 13.84
CA ILE A 92 2.64 30.20 13.74
C ILE A 92 3.19 30.77 12.43
N TYR A 93 2.51 30.50 11.31
CA TYR A 93 3.04 30.81 9.97
C TYR A 93 3.16 32.31 9.69
N LYS A 94 2.21 33.12 10.19
CA LYS A 94 2.21 34.58 9.93
C LYS A 94 3.51 35.25 10.35
N LYS A 95 4.09 34.85 11.48
CA LYS A 95 5.38 35.36 11.96
C LYS A 95 6.48 35.16 10.92
N TYR A 96 6.55 34.02 10.28
CA TYR A 96 7.57 33.68 9.29
C TYR A 96 7.32 34.34 7.93
N VAL A 97 6.06 34.59 7.58
CA VAL A 97 5.69 35.43 6.42
C VAL A 97 6.23 36.84 6.61
N ASP A 98 5.96 37.43 7.79
CA ASP A 98 6.41 38.79 8.12
C ASP A 98 7.94 38.88 8.18
N GLU A 99 8.62 37.86 8.67
CA GLU A 99 10.08 37.77 8.66
C GLU A 99 10.65 37.85 7.25
N LEU A 100 10.12 37.05 6.29
CA LEU A 100 10.55 37.06 4.90
C LEU A 100 10.24 38.41 4.20
N LEU A 101 9.13 39.05 4.53
CA LEU A 101 8.80 40.37 4.01
C LEU A 101 9.79 41.44 4.56
N ASN A 102 10.06 41.42 5.86
CA ASN A 102 10.94 42.40 6.53
C ASN A 102 12.39 42.26 6.09
N ASN A 103 12.88 41.07 5.80
CA ASN A 103 14.25 40.86 5.33
C ASN A 103 14.39 40.95 3.79
N GLY A 104 13.30 41.32 3.08
CA GLY A 104 13.30 41.51 1.64
C GLY A 104 13.41 40.23 0.81
N LYS A 105 13.19 39.07 1.42
CA LYS A 105 13.21 37.77 0.75
C LYS A 105 11.86 37.37 0.18
N ALA A 106 10.80 38.13 0.50
CA ALA A 106 9.47 37.95 -0.07
C ALA A 106 8.86 39.33 -0.38
N TYR A 107 7.80 39.32 -1.14
CA TYR A 107 7.06 40.54 -1.51
C TYR A 107 5.57 40.25 -1.68
N ILE A 108 4.74 41.28 -1.55
CA ILE A 108 3.29 41.22 -1.71
C ILE A 108 2.93 41.39 -3.19
N ALA A 109 2.01 40.57 -3.68
CA ALA A 109 1.50 40.64 -5.05
C ALA A 109 -0.04 40.65 -5.06
N PHE A 110 -0.62 41.50 -5.88
CA PHE A 110 -2.07 41.78 -5.99
C PHE A 110 -2.66 41.30 -7.30
N ASP A 111 -1.90 40.57 -8.12
CA ASP A 111 -2.38 40.08 -9.41
C ASP A 111 -3.53 39.06 -9.21
N THR A 112 -4.62 39.29 -9.91
CA THR A 112 -5.76 38.37 -9.90
C THR A 112 -5.50 37.12 -10.78
N PRO A 113 -6.26 36.00 -10.60
CA PRO A 113 -6.17 34.86 -11.49
C PRO A 113 -6.38 35.24 -12.98
N GLU A 114 -7.29 36.16 -13.27
CA GLU A 114 -7.59 36.63 -14.63
C GLU A 114 -6.41 37.40 -15.24
N GLU A 115 -5.77 38.25 -14.46
CA GLU A 115 -4.56 38.98 -14.89
C GLU A 115 -3.39 38.03 -15.15
N LEU A 116 -3.21 37.03 -14.29
CA LEU A 116 -2.20 35.99 -14.50
C LEU A 116 -2.47 35.17 -15.77
N GLU A 117 -3.74 34.84 -16.04
CA GLU A 117 -4.13 34.11 -17.25
C GLU A 117 -3.92 34.98 -18.52
N ALA A 118 -4.24 36.27 -18.45
CA ALA A 118 -3.96 37.18 -19.54
C ALA A 118 -2.45 37.25 -19.85
N LYS A 119 -1.60 37.26 -18.82
CA LYS A 119 -0.13 37.24 -18.99
C LYS A 119 0.39 35.92 -19.58
N ARG A 120 -0.19 34.79 -19.20
CA ARG A 120 0.13 33.48 -19.82
C ARG A 120 -0.21 33.42 -21.31
N ASN A 121 -1.28 34.11 -21.70
CA ASN A 121 -1.68 34.21 -23.09
C ASN A 121 -0.81 35.20 -23.90
N GLU A 122 -0.28 36.24 -23.24
CA GLU A 122 0.57 37.26 -23.85
C GLU A 122 2.03 36.78 -24.00
N ILE A 123 2.58 36.10 -23.00
CA ILE A 123 3.99 35.70 -22.92
C ILE A 123 4.12 34.22 -23.01
N THR A 124 4.79 33.72 -24.05
CA THR A 124 5.07 32.30 -24.23
C THR A 124 5.90 31.75 -23.06
N ASN A 125 5.43 30.63 -22.46
CA ASN A 125 6.06 30.01 -21.28
C ASN A 125 6.16 30.97 -20.07
N PHE A 126 5.17 31.84 -19.87
CA PHE A 126 5.13 32.77 -18.74
C PHE A 126 5.32 32.01 -17.41
N GLN A 127 6.31 32.48 -16.65
CA GLN A 127 6.53 32.15 -15.24
C GLN A 127 6.56 33.43 -14.44
N TYR A 128 6.09 33.43 -13.22
CA TYR A 128 6.20 34.56 -12.33
C TYR A 128 7.56 34.46 -11.63
N ASP A 129 8.59 35.07 -12.19
CA ASP A 129 9.99 34.98 -11.79
C ASP A 129 10.73 36.32 -11.82
N ALA A 130 12.04 36.29 -11.68
CA ALA A 130 12.90 37.48 -11.68
C ALA A 130 12.76 38.33 -12.95
N SER A 131 12.44 37.74 -14.10
CA SER A 131 12.34 38.42 -15.39
C SER A 131 10.97 39.08 -15.59
N THR A 132 9.92 38.50 -15.04
CA THR A 132 8.52 38.91 -15.29
C THR A 132 7.89 39.68 -14.15
N ARG A 133 8.39 39.56 -12.89
CA ARG A 133 7.81 40.23 -11.71
C ARG A 133 7.70 41.74 -11.84
N GLN A 134 8.59 42.36 -12.65
CA GLN A 134 8.54 43.82 -12.90
C GLN A 134 7.39 44.23 -13.83
N LEU A 135 6.74 43.28 -14.49
CA LEU A 135 5.57 43.53 -15.37
C LEU A 135 4.24 43.30 -14.63
N MET A 136 4.29 42.99 -13.34
CA MET A 136 3.18 42.51 -12.54
C MET A 136 2.84 43.52 -11.41
N ARG A 137 1.62 43.39 -10.85
CA ARG A 137 1.13 44.28 -9.76
C ARG A 137 1.61 43.76 -8.40
N ASN A 138 2.73 44.32 -7.94
CA ASN A 138 3.30 43.87 -6.67
C ASN A 138 4.04 44.99 -5.94
N SER A 139 4.42 44.75 -4.68
CA SER A 139 5.11 45.75 -3.84
C SER A 139 6.52 46.10 -4.31
N LEU A 140 7.06 45.46 -5.33
CA LEU A 140 8.33 45.87 -5.97
C LEU A 140 8.11 46.86 -7.11
N THR A 141 6.89 46.98 -7.64
CA THR A 141 6.53 47.81 -8.79
C THR A 141 5.64 49.00 -8.42
N MET A 142 5.14 49.08 -7.18
CA MET A 142 4.31 50.16 -6.67
C MET A 142 4.96 50.85 -5.44
N SER A 143 4.46 52.03 -5.07
CA SER A 143 4.95 52.70 -3.87
C SER A 143 4.48 51.99 -2.61
N LYS A 144 5.21 52.19 -1.51
CA LYS A 144 4.87 51.62 -0.21
C LYS A 144 3.50 52.09 0.26
N GLU A 145 3.19 53.38 0.06
CA GLU A 145 1.93 54.03 0.45
C GLU A 145 0.74 53.40 -0.32
N GLU A 146 0.93 53.12 -1.61
CA GLU A 146 -0.10 52.46 -2.43
C GLU A 146 -0.33 51.05 -1.96
N CYS A 147 0.73 50.28 -1.68
CA CYS A 147 0.64 48.92 -1.17
C CYS A 147 -0.10 48.89 0.19
N GLU A 148 0.27 49.74 1.14
CA GLU A 148 -0.37 49.84 2.46
C GLU A 148 -1.85 50.26 2.34
N LYS A 149 -2.17 51.17 1.43
CA LYS A 149 -3.56 51.57 1.17
C LYS A 149 -4.40 50.38 0.66
N ARG A 150 -3.92 49.65 -0.33
CA ARG A 150 -4.62 48.50 -0.88
C ARG A 150 -4.91 47.43 0.18
N ILE A 151 -3.93 47.17 1.06
CA ILE A 151 -4.10 46.23 2.20
C ILE A 151 -5.16 46.80 3.17
N ALA A 152 -5.10 48.10 3.50
CA ALA A 152 -6.07 48.74 4.39
C ALA A 152 -7.49 48.74 3.81
N ASP A 153 -7.62 48.89 2.49
CA ASP A 153 -8.89 48.80 1.75
C ASP A 153 -9.43 47.36 1.64
N GLY A 154 -8.70 46.33 2.15
CA GLY A 154 -9.11 44.91 2.16
C GLY A 154 -8.87 44.20 0.86
N GLU A 155 -8.04 44.71 -0.06
CA GLU A 155 -7.70 44.01 -1.29
C GLU A 155 -6.94 42.71 -0.98
N GLN A 156 -7.37 41.63 -1.60
CA GLN A 156 -6.75 40.31 -1.44
C GLN A 156 -5.35 40.32 -2.09
N TYR A 157 -4.41 39.69 -1.39
CA TYR A 157 -3.03 39.58 -1.87
C TYR A 157 -2.43 38.23 -1.55
N VAL A 158 -1.34 37.93 -2.23
CA VAL A 158 -0.47 36.78 -1.91
C VAL A 158 0.92 37.27 -1.58
N VAL A 159 1.67 36.52 -0.78
CA VAL A 159 3.09 36.76 -0.55
C VAL A 159 3.87 35.76 -1.40
N ARG A 160 4.79 36.25 -2.22
CA ARG A 160 5.67 35.50 -3.08
C ARG A 160 7.09 35.49 -2.56
N PHE A 161 7.76 34.34 -2.68
CA PHE A 161 9.20 34.28 -2.45
C PHE A 161 9.92 35.05 -3.55
N LYS A 162 10.92 35.86 -3.18
CA LYS A 162 11.73 36.60 -4.11
C LYS A 162 12.99 35.83 -4.46
N VAL A 163 12.95 35.12 -5.57
CA VAL A 163 14.11 34.35 -6.05
C VAL A 163 15.11 35.31 -6.69
N GLU A 164 16.35 35.29 -6.20
CA GLU A 164 17.44 36.05 -6.84
C GLU A 164 18.01 35.22 -7.99
N PRO A 165 18.17 35.84 -9.21
CA PRO A 165 18.69 35.12 -10.37
C PRO A 165 20.20 34.89 -10.30
N GLY A 166 20.71 33.96 -11.13
CA GLY A 166 22.15 33.72 -11.32
C GLY A 166 22.81 32.91 -10.22
N ILE A 167 22.05 32.23 -9.36
CA ILE A 167 22.57 31.39 -8.27
C ILE A 167 22.50 29.91 -8.70
N ASP A 168 23.56 29.17 -8.52
CA ASP A 168 23.52 27.68 -8.60
C ASP A 168 23.05 27.14 -7.24
N VAL A 169 21.84 26.57 -7.20
CA VAL A 169 21.24 26.03 -5.99
C VAL A 169 21.60 24.54 -5.89
N HIS A 170 22.31 24.20 -4.83
CA HIS A 170 22.80 22.86 -4.57
C HIS A 170 21.85 22.08 -3.64
N VAL A 171 21.36 20.94 -4.10
CA VAL A 171 20.52 20.02 -3.32
C VAL A 171 21.30 18.74 -3.11
N HIS A 172 21.71 18.48 -1.88
CA HIS A 172 22.33 17.21 -1.50
C HIS A 172 21.24 16.17 -1.22
N ASP A 173 21.16 15.13 -2.05
CA ASP A 173 20.15 14.08 -1.93
C ASP A 173 20.82 12.74 -1.65
N LEU A 174 20.36 12.04 -0.60
CA LEU A 174 20.97 10.77 -0.17
C LEU A 174 20.87 9.66 -1.23
N ILE A 175 19.87 9.74 -2.13
CA ILE A 175 19.63 8.76 -3.18
C ILE A 175 20.18 9.24 -4.52
N ARG A 176 19.93 10.51 -4.85
CA ARG A 176 20.25 11.11 -6.17
C ARG A 176 21.68 11.63 -6.24
N GLY A 177 22.28 11.90 -5.09
CA GLY A 177 23.55 12.60 -4.97
C GLY A 177 23.38 14.12 -5.10
N GLU A 178 24.36 14.79 -5.68
CA GLU A 178 24.32 16.22 -5.89
C GLU A 178 23.43 16.59 -7.07
N VAL A 179 22.42 17.45 -6.81
CA VAL A 179 21.52 18.01 -7.82
C VAL A 179 21.70 19.53 -7.83
N VAL A 180 22.13 20.09 -8.96
CA VAL A 180 22.34 21.54 -9.10
C VAL A 180 21.33 22.11 -10.06
N ILE A 181 20.59 23.13 -9.62
CA ILE A 181 19.58 23.84 -10.41
C ILE A 181 19.89 25.34 -10.37
N LYS A 182 19.89 25.99 -11.53
CA LYS A 182 20.01 27.44 -11.59
C LYS A 182 18.72 28.11 -11.09
N SER A 183 18.86 29.11 -10.23
CA SER A 183 17.73 29.86 -9.69
C SER A 183 16.90 30.58 -10.76
N ASP A 184 17.48 30.83 -11.95
CA ASP A 184 16.79 31.40 -13.11
C ASP A 184 15.61 30.51 -13.60
N PHE A 185 15.59 29.21 -13.24
CA PHE A 185 14.49 28.28 -13.55
C PHE A 185 13.48 28.11 -12.40
N ILE A 186 13.65 28.88 -11.32
CA ILE A 186 12.78 28.80 -10.14
C ILE A 186 11.88 30.03 -10.15
N ASP A 187 10.57 29.81 -10.23
CA ASP A 187 9.59 30.87 -10.16
C ASP A 187 9.37 31.39 -8.71
N ASP A 188 8.94 32.65 -8.59
CA ASP A 188 8.57 33.26 -7.32
C ASP A 188 7.28 32.68 -6.78
N LYS A 189 7.39 31.49 -6.17
CA LYS A 189 6.24 30.72 -5.66
C LYS A 189 5.45 31.51 -4.63
N VAL A 190 4.13 31.37 -4.68
CA VAL A 190 3.25 31.87 -3.62
C VAL A 190 3.55 31.10 -2.33
N LEU A 191 3.84 31.82 -1.27
CA LEU A 191 4.10 31.28 0.07
C LEU A 191 2.90 31.41 1.00
N TYR A 192 2.08 32.47 0.81
CA TYR A 192 0.97 32.79 1.69
C TYR A 192 -0.16 33.46 0.94
N LYS A 193 -1.40 33.22 1.34
CA LYS A 193 -2.62 33.84 0.80
C LYS A 193 -3.35 34.60 1.90
N SER A 194 -3.61 35.88 1.69
CA SER A 194 -4.34 36.69 2.67
C SER A 194 -5.81 36.27 2.84
N ALA A 195 -6.42 35.71 1.78
CA ALA A 195 -7.80 35.25 1.80
C ALA A 195 -8.07 34.12 2.81
N ASP A 196 -7.14 33.18 2.89
CA ASP A 196 -7.29 31.99 3.73
C ASP A 196 -6.55 32.13 5.08
N GLU A 197 -5.67 33.14 5.18
CA GLU A 197 -4.69 33.31 6.25
C GLU A 197 -3.82 32.07 6.48
N LEU A 198 -3.58 31.33 5.40
CA LEU A 198 -2.80 30.11 5.41
C LEU A 198 -1.62 30.16 4.44
N PRO A 199 -0.50 29.53 4.79
CA PRO A 199 0.61 29.36 3.86
C PRO A 199 0.25 28.32 2.79
N THR A 200 0.96 28.40 1.68
CA THR A 200 1.00 27.28 0.74
C THR A 200 1.94 26.20 1.25
N TYR A 201 1.87 25.01 0.61
CA TYR A 201 2.72 23.86 0.91
C TYR A 201 4.20 24.23 1.14
N HIS A 202 4.78 25.08 0.28
CA HIS A 202 6.21 25.39 0.33
C HIS A 202 6.64 26.02 1.66
N LEU A 203 5.91 27.03 2.14
CA LEU A 203 6.23 27.68 3.41
C LEU A 203 5.84 26.80 4.61
N ALA A 204 4.64 26.21 4.58
CA ALA A 204 4.15 25.39 5.68
C ALA A 204 5.11 24.22 5.96
N ASN A 205 5.54 23.52 4.91
CA ASN A 205 6.45 22.38 5.00
C ASN A 205 7.79 22.76 5.65
N ILE A 206 8.41 23.86 5.20
CA ILE A 206 9.71 24.34 5.72
C ILE A 206 9.61 24.76 7.19
N VAL A 207 8.60 25.55 7.53
CA VAL A 207 8.39 26.03 8.90
C VAL A 207 8.14 24.85 9.85
N ASP A 208 7.29 23.91 9.44
CA ASP A 208 6.97 22.76 10.28
C ASP A 208 8.13 21.79 10.41
N ASP A 209 8.86 21.52 9.35
CA ASP A 209 10.05 20.65 9.40
C ASP A 209 11.14 21.26 10.30
N HIS A 210 11.31 22.58 10.25
CA HIS A 210 12.22 23.30 11.16
C HIS A 210 11.76 23.22 12.62
N LEU A 211 10.51 23.59 12.91
CA LEU A 211 9.97 23.64 14.27
C LEU A 211 9.80 22.26 14.91
N MET A 212 9.53 21.23 14.11
CA MET A 212 9.43 19.84 14.55
C MET A 212 10.77 19.12 14.54
N LEU A 213 11.87 19.86 14.30
CA LEU A 213 13.24 19.35 14.29
C LEU A 213 13.46 18.17 13.32
N ILE A 214 12.77 18.15 12.19
CA ILE A 214 12.94 17.11 11.18
C ILE A 214 14.36 17.10 10.65
N SER A 215 15.03 15.97 10.73
CA SER A 215 16.44 15.80 10.32
C SER A 215 16.57 15.28 8.88
N HIS A 216 15.58 14.50 8.42
CA HIS A 216 15.58 13.93 7.08
C HIS A 216 14.19 14.04 6.46
N VAL A 217 14.15 14.48 5.21
CA VAL A 217 12.94 14.58 4.38
C VAL A 217 12.98 13.48 3.34
N ILE A 218 12.36 12.34 3.65
CA ILE A 218 12.22 11.20 2.73
C ILE A 218 10.84 11.30 2.09
N ARG A 219 10.79 11.50 0.76
CA ARG A 219 9.53 11.73 0.00
C ARG A 219 9.64 11.24 -1.45
N GLY A 220 8.53 11.20 -2.18
CA GLY A 220 8.54 10.83 -3.59
C GLY A 220 9.31 11.84 -4.48
N GLU A 221 9.90 11.34 -5.57
CA GLU A 221 10.68 12.17 -6.51
C GLU A 221 9.87 13.22 -7.26
N GLU A 222 8.54 13.14 -7.24
CA GLU A 222 7.66 14.18 -7.77
C GLU A 222 7.86 15.54 -7.07
N TRP A 223 8.46 15.52 -5.88
CA TRP A 223 8.79 16.72 -5.10
C TRP A 223 10.22 17.22 -5.31
N LEU A 224 11.04 16.49 -6.06
CA LEU A 224 12.43 16.91 -6.36
C LEU A 224 12.49 18.31 -7.02
N PRO A 225 11.60 18.68 -7.96
CA PRO A 225 11.59 20.04 -8.54
C PRO A 225 11.35 21.15 -7.52
N SER A 226 10.77 20.86 -6.35
CA SER A 226 10.54 21.84 -5.28
C SER A 226 11.73 21.94 -4.32
N ALA A 227 12.66 21.01 -4.33
CA ALA A 227 13.77 20.97 -3.38
C ALA A 227 14.70 22.20 -3.49
N PRO A 228 15.04 22.74 -4.66
CA PRO A 228 15.84 23.95 -4.77
C PRO A 228 15.17 25.18 -4.10
N LEU A 229 13.87 25.35 -4.29
CA LEU A 229 13.10 26.39 -3.60
C LEU A 229 13.14 26.21 -2.09
N HIS A 230 13.06 24.98 -1.61
CA HIS A 230 13.13 24.69 -0.17
C HIS A 230 14.52 25.04 0.38
N VAL A 231 15.60 24.71 -0.32
CA VAL A 231 16.97 25.13 0.06
C VAL A 231 17.05 26.65 0.18
N LEU A 232 16.58 27.39 -0.83
CA LEU A 232 16.56 28.86 -0.80
C LEU A 232 15.73 29.42 0.36
N LEU A 233 14.64 28.77 0.74
CA LEU A 233 13.82 29.18 1.90
C LEU A 233 14.58 28.95 3.23
N TYR A 234 15.26 27.82 3.41
CA TYR A 234 16.12 27.59 4.58
C TYR A 234 17.24 28.64 4.67
N GLU A 235 17.85 29.00 3.55
CA GLU A 235 18.85 30.07 3.49
C GLU A 235 18.27 31.45 3.81
N ALA A 236 17.07 31.75 3.30
CA ALA A 236 16.39 33.03 3.54
C ALA A 236 16.03 33.25 5.02
N PHE A 237 15.77 32.15 5.75
CA PHE A 237 15.56 32.18 7.20
C PHE A 237 16.85 32.07 8.03
N GLY A 238 18.01 31.85 7.40
CA GLY A 238 19.26 31.60 8.13
C GLY A 238 19.28 30.21 8.85
N TRP A 239 18.54 29.25 8.35
CA TRP A 239 18.36 27.92 8.96
C TRP A 239 19.21 26.83 8.32
N GLN A 240 20.32 27.17 7.69
CA GLN A 240 21.18 26.19 6.99
C GLN A 240 21.64 25.05 7.91
N ASP A 241 21.97 25.40 9.19
CA ASP A 241 22.43 24.41 10.18
C ASP A 241 21.34 23.42 10.61
N THR A 242 20.07 23.79 10.42
CA THR A 242 18.92 22.95 10.78
C THR A 242 18.19 22.38 9.55
N MET A 243 18.66 22.68 8.34
CA MET A 243 18.11 22.14 7.13
C MET A 243 18.20 20.60 7.14
N PRO A 244 17.10 19.89 6.83
CA PRO A 244 17.11 18.43 6.78
C PRO A 244 17.92 17.93 5.57
N GLN A 245 18.42 16.70 5.67
CA GLN A 245 18.92 15.98 4.51
C GLN A 245 17.73 15.49 3.67
N PHE A 246 17.87 15.54 2.35
CA PHE A 246 16.81 15.13 1.44
C PHE A 246 17.07 13.73 0.90
N ALA A 247 15.98 12.97 0.70
CA ALA A 247 16.00 11.68 -0.01
C ALA A 247 14.74 11.56 -0.88
N HIS A 248 14.91 11.62 -2.20
CA HIS A 248 13.79 11.53 -3.15
C HIS A 248 13.67 10.13 -3.72
N LEU A 249 12.63 9.43 -3.26
CA LEU A 249 12.33 8.04 -3.63
C LEU A 249 11.84 7.93 -5.08
N PRO A 250 12.24 6.88 -5.82
CA PRO A 250 11.77 6.66 -7.19
C PRO A 250 10.26 6.45 -7.24
N LEU A 251 9.63 6.80 -8.37
CA LEU A 251 8.20 6.54 -8.59
C LEU A 251 7.92 5.04 -8.64
N LEU A 252 6.72 4.66 -8.21
CA LEU A 252 6.13 3.38 -8.59
C LEU A 252 5.58 3.52 -10.02
N LEU A 253 6.11 2.69 -10.91
CA LEU A 253 5.73 2.67 -12.32
C LEU A 253 4.66 1.62 -12.58
N LYS A 254 3.86 1.83 -13.62
CA LYS A 254 2.87 0.87 -14.10
C LYS A 254 3.50 -0.51 -14.37
N PRO A 255 2.73 -1.62 -14.20
CA PRO A 255 3.17 -2.95 -14.61
C PRO A 255 3.56 -3.00 -16.09
N GLU A 256 2.79 -2.31 -16.93
CA GLU A 256 2.94 -2.24 -18.37
C GLU A 256 3.04 -0.80 -18.85
N GLY A 257 3.85 -0.57 -19.88
CA GLY A 257 4.03 0.75 -20.47
C GLY A 257 4.91 1.70 -19.65
N LYS A 258 4.68 2.99 -19.82
CA LYS A 258 5.44 4.09 -19.16
C LYS A 258 4.54 4.89 -18.24
N GLY A 259 5.10 5.45 -17.19
CA GLY A 259 4.47 6.41 -16.29
C GLY A 259 4.17 5.88 -14.89
N LYS A 260 3.70 6.79 -14.02
CA LYS A 260 3.39 6.52 -12.62
C LYS A 260 2.18 5.59 -12.50
N LEU A 261 2.26 4.63 -11.58
CA LEU A 261 1.14 3.77 -11.17
C LEU A 261 -0.03 4.62 -10.67
N SER A 262 -1.24 4.28 -11.10
CA SER A 262 -2.47 4.98 -10.76
C SER A 262 -3.61 4.03 -10.40
N LYS A 263 -4.69 4.55 -9.76
CA LYS A 263 -5.93 3.80 -9.49
C LYS A 263 -6.45 3.11 -10.76
N ARG A 264 -6.50 3.82 -11.90
CA ARG A 264 -7.00 3.27 -13.18
C ARG A 264 -6.24 2.03 -13.65
N ASP A 265 -4.95 1.92 -13.30
CA ASP A 265 -4.15 0.75 -13.67
C ASP A 265 -4.58 -0.46 -12.83
N GLY A 266 -4.82 -0.26 -11.52
CA GLY A 266 -5.37 -1.29 -10.63
C GLY A 266 -6.75 -1.77 -11.07
N ASP A 267 -7.68 -0.85 -11.33
CA ASP A 267 -9.04 -1.16 -11.77
C ASP A 267 -9.03 -1.96 -13.09
N ARG A 268 -8.16 -1.57 -14.04
CA ARG A 268 -8.03 -2.25 -15.34
C ARG A 268 -7.44 -3.66 -15.26
N LEU A 269 -6.48 -3.87 -14.36
CA LEU A 269 -5.72 -5.12 -14.26
C LEU A 269 -6.17 -6.00 -13.10
N GLY A 270 -7.12 -5.53 -12.28
CA GLY A 270 -7.74 -6.31 -11.21
C GLY A 270 -6.86 -6.49 -9.97
N PHE A 271 -6.02 -5.51 -9.64
CA PHE A 271 -5.24 -5.53 -8.42
C PHE A 271 -5.45 -4.26 -7.56
N PRO A 272 -5.37 -4.34 -6.22
CA PRO A 272 -5.54 -3.17 -5.36
C PRO A 272 -4.33 -2.23 -5.45
N VAL A 273 -4.59 -0.93 -5.31
CA VAL A 273 -3.57 0.12 -5.18
C VAL A 273 -3.74 0.92 -3.89
N PHE A 274 -4.64 0.50 -3.03
CA PHE A 274 -4.94 1.09 -1.73
C PHE A 274 -4.76 0.05 -0.62
N PRO A 275 -4.29 0.40 0.58
CA PRO A 275 -4.16 -0.55 1.68
C PRO A 275 -5.51 -1.13 2.13
N LEU A 276 -6.55 -0.32 2.18
CA LEU A 276 -7.91 -0.70 2.57
C LEU A 276 -8.91 -0.35 1.47
N GLU A 277 -10.10 -0.96 1.51
CA GLU A 277 -11.21 -0.54 0.67
C GLU A 277 -11.55 0.93 0.89
N TRP A 278 -11.80 1.65 -0.18
CA TRP A 278 -12.20 3.05 -0.15
C TRP A 278 -13.49 3.27 -0.92
N LYS A 279 -14.48 3.81 -0.23
CA LYS A 279 -15.69 4.33 -0.87
C LYS A 279 -15.58 5.85 -1.00
N ASP A 280 -15.48 6.33 -2.22
CA ASP A 280 -15.38 7.77 -2.49
C ASP A 280 -16.67 8.48 -2.03
N PRO A 281 -16.59 9.45 -1.10
CA PRO A 281 -17.78 10.10 -0.55
C PRO A 281 -18.50 11.01 -1.55
N LYS A 282 -17.86 11.41 -2.65
CA LYS A 282 -18.46 12.28 -3.69
C LYS A 282 -19.11 11.47 -4.80
N THR A 283 -18.49 10.39 -5.23
CA THR A 283 -18.97 9.57 -6.36
C THR A 283 -19.68 8.29 -5.93
N GLY A 284 -19.46 7.83 -4.71
CA GLY A 284 -19.93 6.54 -4.21
C GLY A 284 -19.16 5.34 -4.78
N GLU A 285 -18.15 5.56 -5.62
CA GLU A 285 -17.33 4.52 -6.22
C GLU A 285 -16.52 3.78 -5.17
N VAL A 286 -16.53 2.44 -5.22
CA VAL A 286 -15.78 1.58 -4.31
C VAL A 286 -14.51 1.10 -5.02
N SER A 287 -13.36 1.27 -4.35
CA SER A 287 -12.06 0.74 -4.79
C SER A 287 -11.59 -0.29 -3.79
N SER A 288 -11.22 -1.47 -4.27
CA SER A 288 -10.73 -2.55 -3.41
C SER A 288 -9.40 -2.20 -2.74
N GLY A 289 -9.23 -2.70 -1.50
CA GLY A 289 -7.99 -2.61 -0.74
C GLY A 289 -7.23 -3.93 -0.71
N PHE A 290 -5.95 -3.87 -0.35
CA PHE A 290 -5.13 -5.06 -0.12
C PHE A 290 -5.72 -5.94 0.99
N ARG A 291 -6.21 -5.33 2.10
CA ARG A 291 -6.85 -6.04 3.21
C ARG A 291 -8.07 -6.83 2.75
N GLU A 292 -8.99 -6.21 2.05
CA GLU A 292 -10.23 -6.82 1.59
C GLU A 292 -9.99 -7.83 0.46
N SER A 293 -8.89 -7.68 -0.27
CA SER A 293 -8.42 -8.68 -1.25
C SER A 293 -7.75 -9.89 -0.59
N GLY A 294 -7.58 -9.89 0.74
CA GLY A 294 -7.07 -11.03 1.51
C GLY A 294 -5.55 -11.07 1.67
N TYR A 295 -4.84 -9.98 1.38
CA TYR A 295 -3.40 -9.88 1.65
C TYR A 295 -3.11 -9.76 3.14
N PHE A 296 -2.05 -10.40 3.60
CA PHE A 296 -1.49 -10.15 4.92
C PHE A 296 -0.75 -8.82 4.96
N PRO A 297 -0.85 -8.07 6.06
CA PRO A 297 -0.12 -6.80 6.19
C PRO A 297 1.39 -6.99 6.07
N GLU A 298 1.94 -8.08 6.62
CA GLU A 298 3.37 -8.41 6.53
C GLU A 298 3.81 -8.66 5.08
N ALA A 299 2.97 -9.33 4.29
CA ALA A 299 3.24 -9.56 2.87
C ALA A 299 3.25 -8.25 2.07
N VAL A 300 2.32 -7.34 2.36
CA VAL A 300 2.27 -6.01 1.74
C VAL A 300 3.49 -5.17 2.14
N ILE A 301 3.87 -5.16 3.40
CA ILE A 301 5.07 -4.45 3.90
C ILE A 301 6.32 -4.97 3.18
N ASN A 302 6.52 -6.28 3.16
CA ASN A 302 7.70 -6.88 2.53
C ASN A 302 7.75 -6.58 1.02
N PHE A 303 6.62 -6.74 0.34
CA PHE A 303 6.51 -6.43 -1.09
C PHE A 303 6.84 -4.95 -1.37
N LEU A 304 6.26 -4.01 -0.61
CA LEU A 304 6.50 -2.58 -0.78
C LEU A 304 7.94 -2.17 -0.44
N ALA A 305 8.56 -2.83 0.56
CA ALA A 305 9.94 -2.57 0.93
C ALA A 305 10.91 -2.83 -0.22
N LEU A 306 10.69 -3.89 -1.00
CA LEU A 306 11.55 -4.24 -2.13
C LEU A 306 11.22 -3.48 -3.44
N LEU A 307 10.20 -2.61 -3.43
CA LEU A 307 9.88 -1.77 -4.59
C LEU A 307 10.75 -0.52 -4.64
N GLY A 308 11.93 -0.66 -5.22
CA GLY A 308 12.89 0.44 -5.38
C GLY A 308 13.98 0.48 -4.34
N TRP A 309 14.09 -0.54 -3.49
CA TRP A 309 15.20 -0.79 -2.59
C TRP A 309 15.63 -2.26 -2.69
N ASN A 310 16.92 -2.52 -2.47
CA ASN A 310 17.48 -3.88 -2.47
C ASN A 310 18.52 -4.01 -1.34
N PRO A 311 18.42 -5.01 -0.46
CA PRO A 311 19.38 -5.21 0.63
C PRO A 311 20.79 -5.57 0.14
N GLY A 312 20.93 -6.05 -1.10
CA GLY A 312 22.20 -6.55 -1.64
C GLY A 312 22.45 -8.02 -1.31
N THR A 313 21.41 -8.74 -0.88
CA THR A 313 21.42 -10.19 -0.61
C THR A 313 20.36 -10.88 -1.47
N GLU A 314 20.33 -12.21 -1.45
CA GLU A 314 19.31 -13.01 -2.15
C GLU A 314 18.03 -13.19 -1.30
N GLN A 315 18.02 -12.69 -0.05
CA GLN A 315 16.85 -12.77 0.81
C GLN A 315 15.70 -11.91 0.25
N GLU A 316 14.51 -12.49 0.14
CA GLU A 316 13.30 -11.81 -0.30
C GLU A 316 12.25 -11.72 0.81
N LEU A 317 12.20 -12.69 1.73
CA LEU A 317 11.25 -12.69 2.85
C LEU A 317 11.88 -12.09 4.10
N PHE A 318 11.24 -11.07 4.64
CA PHE A 318 11.71 -10.31 5.79
C PHE A 318 10.57 -10.07 6.78
N THR A 319 10.82 -10.29 8.03
CA THR A 319 10.02 -9.68 9.09
C THR A 319 10.22 -8.16 9.10
N LEU A 320 9.34 -7.41 9.74
CA LEU A 320 9.49 -5.96 9.86
C LEU A 320 10.78 -5.57 10.60
N GLU A 321 11.19 -6.36 11.61
CA GLU A 321 12.44 -6.16 12.34
C GLU A 321 13.67 -6.40 11.46
N GLU A 322 13.66 -7.46 10.66
CA GLU A 322 14.73 -7.71 9.70
C GLU A 322 14.83 -6.62 8.64
N LEU A 323 13.68 -6.08 8.17
CA LEU A 323 13.66 -4.93 7.28
C LEU A 323 14.29 -3.70 7.93
N VAL A 324 13.97 -3.39 9.19
CA VAL A 324 14.58 -2.29 9.94
C VAL A 324 16.10 -2.44 9.99
N ASN A 325 16.57 -3.64 10.31
CA ASN A 325 18.01 -3.90 10.45
C ASN A 325 18.76 -3.88 9.10
N ALA A 326 18.12 -4.30 8.02
CA ALA A 326 18.72 -4.37 6.69
C ALA A 326 18.63 -3.07 5.89
N PHE A 327 17.70 -2.17 6.26
CA PHE A 327 17.38 -0.99 5.46
C PHE A 327 18.56 -0.03 5.38
N ASP A 328 18.87 0.42 4.17
CA ASP A 328 19.90 1.42 3.87
C ASP A 328 19.36 2.33 2.77
N ILE A 329 19.07 3.58 3.11
CA ILE A 329 18.49 4.56 2.18
C ILE A 329 19.36 4.79 0.96
N THR A 330 20.67 4.61 1.07
CA THR A 330 21.60 4.81 -0.04
C THR A 330 21.53 3.70 -1.09
N LYS A 331 20.93 2.55 -0.74
CA LYS A 331 20.68 1.42 -1.64
C LYS A 331 19.34 1.54 -2.39
N CYS A 332 18.60 2.64 -2.20
CA CYS A 332 17.42 2.91 -3.02
C CYS A 332 17.81 3.18 -4.47
N SER A 333 17.02 2.63 -5.40
CA SER A 333 17.20 2.84 -6.82
C SER A 333 16.98 4.31 -7.20
N LYS A 334 17.78 4.81 -8.16
CA LYS A 334 17.54 6.12 -8.78
C LYS A 334 16.44 6.08 -9.85
N SER A 335 16.16 4.92 -10.40
CA SER A 335 15.11 4.72 -11.42
C SER A 335 13.80 4.26 -10.81
N GLY A 336 12.69 4.56 -11.48
CA GLY A 336 11.36 4.13 -11.06
C GLY A 336 11.27 2.60 -10.90
N ALA A 337 10.56 2.16 -9.86
CA ALA A 337 10.32 0.76 -9.56
C ALA A 337 9.05 0.27 -10.25
N ARG A 338 9.14 -0.75 -11.10
CA ARG A 338 7.99 -1.34 -11.77
C ARG A 338 7.16 -2.14 -10.77
N PHE A 339 5.88 -1.85 -10.71
CA PHE A 339 4.93 -2.55 -9.85
C PHE A 339 4.55 -3.89 -10.47
N ASP A 340 5.03 -4.98 -9.88
CA ASP A 340 4.68 -6.34 -10.29
C ASP A 340 3.67 -6.92 -9.30
N TYR A 341 2.39 -6.90 -9.67
CA TYR A 341 1.31 -7.42 -8.82
C TYR A 341 1.37 -8.94 -8.65
N GLN A 342 1.94 -9.67 -9.63
CA GLN A 342 2.15 -11.12 -9.51
C GLN A 342 3.17 -11.43 -8.40
N LYS A 343 4.21 -10.60 -8.27
CA LYS A 343 5.16 -10.70 -7.17
C LYS A 343 4.48 -10.42 -5.82
N GLY A 344 3.53 -9.47 -5.78
CA GLY A 344 2.71 -9.23 -4.58
C GLY A 344 1.87 -10.47 -4.17
N ILE A 345 1.25 -11.16 -5.13
CA ILE A 345 0.52 -12.41 -4.90
C ILE A 345 1.47 -13.50 -4.39
N TRP A 346 2.64 -13.63 -5.00
CA TRP A 346 3.67 -14.58 -4.57
C TRP A 346 4.10 -14.32 -3.11
N PHE A 347 4.34 -13.07 -2.72
CA PHE A 347 4.63 -12.75 -1.32
C PHE A 347 3.53 -13.23 -0.39
N ASN A 348 2.25 -13.00 -0.74
CA ASN A 348 1.15 -13.44 0.11
C ASN A 348 1.10 -14.96 0.26
N HIS A 349 1.35 -15.70 -0.84
CA HIS A 349 1.47 -17.15 -0.82
C HIS A 349 2.60 -17.62 0.12
N GLU A 350 3.79 -17.04 0.02
CA GLU A 350 4.90 -17.39 0.89
C GLU A 350 4.58 -17.16 2.38
N TYR A 351 3.90 -16.07 2.71
CA TYR A 351 3.46 -15.81 4.08
C TYR A 351 2.39 -16.83 4.54
N ILE A 352 1.50 -17.33 3.66
CA ILE A 352 0.60 -18.44 3.97
C ILE A 352 1.41 -19.68 4.35
N LEU A 353 2.45 -20.00 3.57
CA LEU A 353 3.27 -21.20 3.84
C LEU A 353 4.03 -21.12 5.16
N HIS A 354 4.54 -19.92 5.52
CA HIS A 354 5.31 -19.71 6.74
C HIS A 354 4.46 -19.62 8.01
N LYS A 355 3.18 -19.22 7.90
CA LYS A 355 2.27 -19.22 9.05
C LYS A 355 1.92 -20.64 9.46
N SER A 356 1.70 -20.87 10.75
CA SER A 356 1.24 -22.17 11.26
C SER A 356 -0.13 -22.57 10.70
N ASN A 357 -0.42 -23.87 10.66
CA ASN A 357 -1.72 -24.34 10.20
C ASN A 357 -2.87 -23.80 11.08
N GLU A 358 -2.62 -23.65 12.39
CA GLU A 358 -3.58 -23.10 13.35
C GLU A 358 -3.89 -21.62 13.10
N GLU A 359 -2.88 -20.82 12.73
CA GLU A 359 -3.09 -19.41 12.37
C GLU A 359 -3.96 -19.28 11.13
N ILE A 360 -3.65 -20.02 10.08
CA ILE A 360 -4.46 -20.04 8.85
C ILE A 360 -5.85 -20.61 9.12
N ALA A 361 -5.96 -21.65 9.95
CA ALA A 361 -7.26 -22.26 10.30
C ALA A 361 -8.18 -21.28 11.03
N LYS A 362 -7.66 -20.45 11.94
CA LYS A 362 -8.46 -19.40 12.61
C LYS A 362 -9.05 -18.41 11.61
N LEU A 363 -8.30 -18.02 10.58
CA LEU A 363 -8.80 -17.15 9.53
C LEU A 363 -9.80 -17.87 8.62
N PHE A 364 -9.51 -19.11 8.27
CA PHE A 364 -10.37 -19.92 7.43
C PHE A 364 -11.68 -20.33 8.12
N ALA A 365 -11.70 -20.47 9.44
CA ALA A 365 -12.90 -20.75 10.22
C ALA A 365 -14.01 -19.70 9.99
N CYS A 366 -13.64 -18.44 9.84
CA CYS A 366 -14.60 -17.37 9.49
C CYS A 366 -15.21 -17.61 8.10
N VAL A 367 -14.42 -18.08 7.13
CA VAL A 367 -14.89 -18.40 5.79
C VAL A 367 -15.82 -19.61 5.81
N VAL A 368 -15.47 -20.66 6.58
CA VAL A 368 -16.30 -21.86 6.76
C VAL A 368 -17.65 -21.50 7.38
N ALA A 369 -17.65 -20.70 8.46
CA ALA A 369 -18.88 -20.26 9.14
C ALA A 369 -19.76 -19.39 8.22
N ASN A 370 -19.17 -18.49 7.44
CA ASN A 370 -19.91 -17.66 6.47
C ASN A 370 -20.58 -18.48 5.36
N ASN A 371 -20.12 -19.70 5.13
CA ASN A 371 -20.76 -20.66 4.21
C ASN A 371 -21.74 -21.61 4.91
N GLY A 372 -22.15 -21.31 6.15
CA GLY A 372 -23.18 -22.03 6.88
C GLY A 372 -22.73 -23.39 7.47
N VAL A 373 -21.43 -23.57 7.65
CA VAL A 373 -20.85 -24.78 8.24
C VAL A 373 -20.33 -24.48 9.64
N GLU A 374 -20.75 -25.29 10.62
CA GLU A 374 -20.18 -25.31 11.96
C GLU A 374 -19.20 -26.48 12.05
N GLU A 375 -17.92 -26.18 12.27
CA GLU A 375 -16.87 -27.19 12.36
C GLU A 375 -15.84 -26.80 13.43
N THR A 376 -15.17 -27.78 14.01
CA THR A 376 -14.16 -27.57 15.03
C THR A 376 -12.87 -27.02 14.43
N LEU A 377 -12.16 -26.19 15.19
CA LEU A 377 -10.88 -25.62 14.74
C LEU A 377 -9.85 -26.72 14.44
N GLU A 378 -9.87 -27.82 15.19
CA GLU A 378 -8.99 -28.97 14.98
C GLU A 378 -9.18 -29.58 13.58
N ARG A 379 -10.44 -29.84 13.18
CA ARG A 379 -10.75 -30.40 11.86
C ARG A 379 -10.44 -29.40 10.73
N ILE A 380 -10.71 -28.09 10.96
CA ILE A 380 -10.32 -27.04 10.01
C ILE A 380 -8.79 -27.00 9.85
N THR A 381 -8.03 -27.15 10.95
CA THR A 381 -6.56 -27.19 10.91
C THR A 381 -6.04 -28.37 10.10
N LEU A 382 -6.67 -29.54 10.20
CA LEU A 382 -6.34 -30.70 9.36
C LEU A 382 -6.58 -30.42 7.87
N VAL A 383 -7.70 -29.79 7.52
CA VAL A 383 -7.97 -29.39 6.12
C VAL A 383 -6.92 -28.40 5.62
N VAL A 384 -6.58 -27.39 6.44
CA VAL A 384 -5.54 -26.40 6.10
C VAL A 384 -4.19 -27.08 5.87
N SER A 385 -3.81 -28.06 6.70
CA SER A 385 -2.53 -28.78 6.54
C SER A 385 -2.42 -29.50 5.20
N MET A 386 -3.54 -29.93 4.60
CA MET A 386 -3.59 -30.64 3.32
C MET A 386 -3.71 -29.69 2.11
N MET A 387 -4.06 -28.41 2.34
CA MET A 387 -4.53 -27.55 1.24
C MET A 387 -3.85 -26.18 1.13
N LYS A 388 -3.19 -25.69 2.19
CA LYS A 388 -2.65 -24.31 2.21
C LYS A 388 -1.58 -24.02 1.16
N ASP A 389 -0.87 -25.05 0.70
CA ASP A 389 0.15 -24.97 -0.34
C ASP A 389 -0.41 -24.69 -1.76
N ARG A 390 -1.72 -24.72 -1.90
CA ARG A 390 -2.43 -24.61 -3.19
C ARG A 390 -3.12 -23.28 -3.40
N VAL A 391 -3.01 -22.36 -2.45
CA VAL A 391 -3.74 -21.10 -2.46
C VAL A 391 -2.81 -19.91 -2.26
N ASN A 392 -3.17 -18.79 -2.86
CA ASN A 392 -2.48 -17.51 -2.64
C ASN A 392 -3.18 -16.67 -1.56
N PHE A 393 -4.47 -16.95 -1.32
CA PHE A 393 -5.29 -16.24 -0.34
C PHE A 393 -6.13 -17.22 0.47
N VAL A 394 -6.37 -16.93 1.75
CA VAL A 394 -7.11 -17.82 2.66
C VAL A 394 -8.53 -18.12 2.15
N HIS A 395 -9.20 -17.15 1.53
CA HIS A 395 -10.55 -17.34 1.00
C HIS A 395 -10.61 -18.31 -0.18
N GLU A 396 -9.49 -18.52 -0.89
CA GLU A 396 -9.41 -19.49 -1.99
C GLU A 396 -9.45 -20.95 -1.50
N LEU A 397 -9.26 -21.17 -0.20
CA LEU A 397 -9.40 -22.52 0.37
C LEU A 397 -10.83 -23.06 0.18
N TRP A 398 -11.85 -22.23 0.40
CA TRP A 398 -13.22 -22.71 0.36
C TRP A 398 -13.63 -23.38 -0.96
N PRO A 399 -13.48 -22.78 -2.12
CA PRO A 399 -13.83 -23.42 -3.39
C PRO A 399 -12.98 -24.66 -3.70
N LEU A 400 -11.80 -24.78 -3.07
CA LEU A 400 -10.89 -25.92 -3.30
C LEU A 400 -11.10 -27.07 -2.32
N CYS A 401 -11.70 -26.83 -1.14
CA CYS A 401 -11.79 -27.82 -0.08
C CYS A 401 -13.16 -27.90 0.60
N SER A 402 -14.19 -27.23 0.10
CA SER A 402 -15.56 -27.29 0.64
C SER A 402 -16.11 -28.74 0.72
N PHE A 403 -15.61 -29.63 -0.13
CA PHE A 403 -15.96 -31.06 -0.11
C PHE A 403 -15.56 -31.78 1.18
N PHE A 404 -14.66 -31.25 1.97
CA PHE A 404 -14.37 -31.82 3.30
C PHE A 404 -15.53 -31.61 4.27
N PHE A 405 -16.28 -30.56 4.11
CA PHE A 405 -17.37 -30.14 5.00
C PHE A 405 -18.75 -30.50 4.43
N LEU A 406 -18.91 -30.37 3.11
CA LEU A 406 -20.19 -30.63 2.43
C LEU A 406 -20.02 -31.69 1.33
N PRO A 407 -20.96 -32.58 1.18
CA PRO A 407 -20.91 -33.55 0.06
C PRO A 407 -21.09 -32.82 -1.27
N PRO A 408 -20.47 -33.28 -2.36
CA PRO A 408 -20.66 -32.70 -3.67
C PRO A 408 -22.14 -32.82 -4.07
N LEU A 409 -22.76 -31.69 -4.42
CA LEU A 409 -24.13 -31.66 -4.92
C LEU A 409 -24.20 -32.08 -6.39
N GLU A 410 -23.16 -31.69 -7.14
CA GLU A 410 -23.00 -31.90 -8.58
C GLU A 410 -21.62 -32.50 -8.85
N TYR A 411 -21.48 -33.13 -10.00
CA TYR A 411 -20.23 -33.74 -10.47
C TYR A 411 -19.80 -33.02 -11.76
N ASP A 412 -18.53 -32.61 -11.83
CA ASP A 412 -17.97 -31.93 -12.99
C ASP A 412 -18.10 -32.78 -14.26
N GLU A 413 -18.90 -32.34 -15.23
CA GLU A 413 -19.21 -33.08 -16.44
C GLU A 413 -17.98 -33.54 -17.24
N LYS A 414 -16.93 -32.65 -17.29
CA LYS A 414 -15.69 -33.00 -18.00
C LYS A 414 -14.95 -34.09 -17.30
N THR A 415 -14.93 -34.05 -15.97
CA THR A 415 -14.31 -35.06 -15.12
C THR A 415 -15.11 -36.38 -15.22
N VAL A 416 -16.43 -36.33 -15.16
CA VAL A 416 -17.29 -37.53 -15.38
C VAL A 416 -16.98 -38.17 -16.71
N LYS A 417 -17.07 -37.43 -17.83
CA LYS A 417 -16.77 -37.96 -19.18
C LYS A 417 -15.39 -38.60 -19.31
N LYS A 418 -14.39 -38.06 -18.58
CA LYS A 418 -13.00 -38.53 -18.64
C LYS A 418 -12.69 -39.66 -17.69
N ARG A 419 -13.30 -39.69 -16.50
CA ARG A 419 -12.89 -40.54 -15.37
C ARG A 419 -13.92 -41.59 -14.97
N TRP A 420 -15.20 -41.37 -15.27
CA TRP A 420 -16.25 -42.35 -15.03
C TRP A 420 -16.38 -43.28 -16.23
N LYS A 421 -15.96 -44.53 -16.08
CA LYS A 421 -15.97 -45.56 -17.12
C LYS A 421 -17.22 -46.39 -17.02
N GLU A 422 -17.50 -47.22 -18.03
CA GLU A 422 -18.65 -48.10 -18.08
C GLU A 422 -18.78 -49.05 -16.86
N ASN A 423 -17.62 -49.50 -16.32
CA ASN A 423 -17.59 -50.35 -15.13
C ASN A 423 -17.39 -49.58 -13.82
N SER A 424 -17.31 -48.26 -13.83
CA SER A 424 -16.98 -47.47 -12.62
C SER A 424 -18.03 -47.63 -11.53
N ALA A 425 -19.30 -47.69 -11.86
CA ALA A 425 -20.37 -47.93 -10.88
C ALA A 425 -20.21 -49.28 -10.14
N GLN A 426 -19.87 -50.36 -10.87
CA GLN A 426 -19.60 -51.67 -10.28
C GLN A 426 -18.35 -51.61 -9.38
N VAL A 427 -17.25 -51.05 -9.90
CA VAL A 427 -15.98 -50.96 -9.16
C VAL A 427 -16.15 -50.13 -7.88
N MET A 428 -16.91 -49.05 -7.91
CA MET A 428 -17.19 -48.23 -6.72
C MET A 428 -18.10 -48.95 -5.71
N THR A 429 -19.02 -49.77 -6.18
CA THR A 429 -19.87 -50.60 -5.31
C THR A 429 -19.04 -51.70 -4.60
N GLU A 430 -18.12 -52.33 -5.31
CA GLU A 430 -17.18 -53.29 -4.72
C GLU A 430 -16.23 -52.61 -3.73
N LEU A 431 -15.67 -51.44 -4.10
CA LEU A 431 -14.83 -50.65 -3.19
C LEU A 431 -15.57 -50.27 -1.90
N ALA A 432 -16.85 -49.89 -2.00
CA ALA A 432 -17.66 -49.62 -0.82
C ALA A 432 -17.76 -50.85 0.11
N GLY A 433 -17.93 -52.04 -0.43
CA GLY A 433 -17.93 -53.27 0.36
C GLY A 433 -16.57 -53.55 1.05
N VAL A 434 -15.46 -53.28 0.35
CA VAL A 434 -14.11 -53.39 0.95
C VAL A 434 -13.94 -52.42 2.10
N LEU A 435 -14.28 -51.13 1.89
CA LEU A 435 -14.15 -50.08 2.92
C LEU A 435 -15.10 -50.31 4.11
N GLU A 436 -16.29 -50.85 3.86
CA GLU A 436 -17.27 -51.21 4.90
C GLU A 436 -16.76 -52.27 5.86
N SER A 437 -15.97 -53.24 5.36
CA SER A 437 -15.40 -54.34 6.15
C SER A 437 -14.22 -53.94 7.04
N LEU A 438 -13.67 -52.75 6.89
CA LEU A 438 -12.52 -52.28 7.68
C LEU A 438 -12.94 -51.95 9.11
N ASP A 439 -12.29 -52.49 10.11
CA ASP A 439 -12.44 -52.13 11.52
C ASP A 439 -11.59 -50.86 11.83
N ASP A 440 -10.38 -50.81 11.27
CA ASP A 440 -9.49 -49.63 11.32
C ASP A 440 -9.61 -48.85 10.02
N PHE A 441 -10.08 -47.58 10.12
CA PHE A 441 -10.28 -46.66 9.00
C PHE A 441 -9.15 -45.64 8.89
N SER A 442 -7.94 -45.95 9.40
CA SER A 442 -6.73 -45.14 9.23
C SER A 442 -6.29 -45.08 7.76
N ILE A 443 -5.52 -44.04 7.42
CA ILE A 443 -5.00 -43.82 6.06
C ILE A 443 -4.19 -45.05 5.61
N GLU A 444 -3.28 -45.52 6.47
CA GLU A 444 -2.37 -46.60 6.19
C GLU A 444 -3.12 -47.93 5.95
N ASN A 445 -4.14 -48.23 6.76
CA ASN A 445 -4.91 -49.45 6.62
C ASN A 445 -5.82 -49.42 5.39
N GLN A 446 -6.47 -48.26 5.12
CA GLN A 446 -7.25 -48.09 3.89
C GLN A 446 -6.37 -48.29 2.65
N GLU A 447 -5.21 -47.63 2.58
CA GLU A 447 -4.30 -47.74 1.46
C GLU A 447 -3.84 -49.19 1.25
N HIS A 448 -3.39 -49.85 2.31
CA HIS A 448 -2.94 -51.24 2.24
C HIS A 448 -4.02 -52.19 1.71
N VAL A 449 -5.23 -52.15 2.29
CA VAL A 449 -6.31 -53.06 1.91
C VAL A 449 -6.87 -52.75 0.51
N VAL A 450 -7.06 -51.47 0.17
CA VAL A 450 -7.57 -51.07 -1.15
C VAL A 450 -6.57 -51.39 -2.25
N MET A 451 -5.27 -51.19 -2.03
CA MET A 451 -4.24 -51.53 -3.02
C MET A 451 -4.17 -53.05 -3.26
N ALA A 452 -4.21 -53.86 -2.19
CA ALA A 452 -4.25 -55.32 -2.31
C ALA A 452 -5.50 -55.80 -3.07
N TRP A 453 -6.68 -55.24 -2.78
CA TRP A 453 -7.91 -55.53 -3.50
C TRP A 453 -7.85 -55.14 -4.99
N ILE A 454 -7.27 -53.98 -5.34
CA ILE A 454 -7.08 -53.55 -6.74
C ILE A 454 -6.20 -54.56 -7.51
N GLU A 455 -5.13 -55.04 -6.88
CA GLU A 455 -4.20 -56.01 -7.46
C GLU A 455 -4.90 -57.38 -7.65
N GLU A 456 -5.59 -57.90 -6.63
CA GLU A 456 -6.33 -59.13 -6.67
C GLU A 456 -7.39 -59.16 -7.79
N LYS A 457 -8.10 -58.05 -7.98
CA LYS A 457 -9.15 -57.92 -9.00
C LYS A 457 -8.60 -57.62 -10.39
N GLY A 458 -7.31 -57.24 -10.50
CA GLY A 458 -6.70 -56.86 -11.76
C GLY A 458 -7.21 -55.53 -12.31
N TYR A 459 -7.69 -54.65 -11.46
CA TYR A 459 -8.15 -53.33 -11.85
C TYR A 459 -6.97 -52.38 -12.13
N LYS A 460 -7.17 -51.40 -13.03
CA LYS A 460 -6.18 -50.34 -13.25
C LYS A 460 -6.26 -49.34 -12.11
N LEU A 461 -5.19 -49.20 -11.34
CA LEU A 461 -5.08 -48.27 -10.22
C LEU A 461 -5.63 -46.87 -10.53
N GLY A 462 -5.20 -46.30 -11.66
CA GLY A 462 -5.63 -44.95 -12.07
C GLY A 462 -7.14 -44.84 -12.34
N ASP A 463 -7.79 -45.89 -12.83
CA ASP A 463 -9.24 -45.89 -13.08
C ASP A 463 -10.01 -45.92 -11.75
N VAL A 464 -9.60 -46.79 -10.82
CA VAL A 464 -10.22 -46.88 -9.48
C VAL A 464 -10.04 -45.57 -8.71
N MET A 465 -8.81 -45.10 -8.60
CA MET A 465 -8.51 -43.88 -7.79
C MET A 465 -9.15 -42.62 -8.37
N ASN A 466 -9.26 -42.51 -9.70
CA ASN A 466 -9.93 -41.40 -10.33
C ASN A 466 -11.46 -41.42 -10.12
N ALA A 467 -12.09 -42.63 -10.18
CA ALA A 467 -13.50 -42.75 -9.87
C ALA A 467 -13.75 -42.48 -8.37
N PHE A 468 -12.90 -43.01 -7.49
CA PHE A 468 -12.99 -42.79 -6.05
C PHE A 468 -12.88 -41.29 -5.72
N ARG A 469 -11.94 -40.55 -6.36
CA ARG A 469 -11.85 -39.10 -6.23
C ARG A 469 -13.16 -38.42 -6.67
N LEU A 470 -13.66 -38.77 -7.83
CA LEU A 470 -14.87 -38.15 -8.36
C LEU A 470 -16.06 -38.31 -7.41
N VAL A 471 -16.26 -39.48 -6.83
CA VAL A 471 -17.40 -39.76 -5.93
C VAL A 471 -17.27 -38.99 -4.59
N LEU A 472 -16.06 -38.83 -4.07
CA LEU A 472 -15.84 -38.12 -2.80
C LEU A 472 -15.87 -36.60 -2.94
N VAL A 473 -15.30 -36.08 -4.03
CA VAL A 473 -14.98 -34.63 -4.20
C VAL A 473 -15.89 -33.97 -5.22
N GLY A 474 -16.43 -34.70 -6.19
CA GLY A 474 -17.21 -34.12 -7.30
C GLY A 474 -16.36 -33.57 -8.46
N ILE A 475 -15.05 -33.41 -8.27
CA ILE A 475 -14.11 -32.85 -9.25
C ILE A 475 -12.83 -33.70 -9.36
N GLY A 476 -12.02 -33.47 -10.38
CA GLY A 476 -10.80 -34.24 -10.65
C GLY A 476 -9.55 -33.79 -9.89
N LYS A 477 -9.66 -32.89 -8.89
CA LYS A 477 -8.53 -32.30 -8.13
C LYS A 477 -8.77 -32.46 -6.62
N GLY A 478 -7.69 -32.45 -5.83
CA GLY A 478 -7.75 -32.56 -4.37
C GLY A 478 -6.49 -33.23 -3.80
N PRO A 479 -6.36 -33.37 -2.48
CA PRO A 479 -5.27 -34.11 -1.82
C PRO A 479 -5.39 -35.65 -2.02
N GLY A 480 -4.69 -36.45 -1.24
CA GLY A 480 -4.74 -37.91 -1.29
C GLY A 480 -6.16 -38.46 -1.05
N MET A 481 -6.51 -39.53 -1.74
CA MET A 481 -7.86 -40.09 -1.61
C MET A 481 -8.10 -40.66 -0.21
N PHE A 482 -7.09 -41.31 0.35
CA PHE A 482 -7.17 -41.89 1.68
C PHE A 482 -7.16 -40.81 2.77
N ASP A 483 -6.45 -39.68 2.55
CA ASP A 483 -6.54 -38.51 3.45
C ASP A 483 -7.96 -37.95 3.50
N ILE A 484 -8.61 -37.81 2.33
CA ILE A 484 -9.99 -37.35 2.25
C ILE A 484 -10.94 -38.34 2.92
N SER A 485 -10.82 -39.64 2.60
CA SER A 485 -11.67 -40.68 3.13
C SER A 485 -11.54 -40.83 4.65
N ALA A 486 -10.32 -40.79 5.18
CA ALA A 486 -10.08 -40.83 6.62
C ALA A 486 -10.65 -39.60 7.34
N PHE A 487 -10.49 -38.39 6.77
CA PHE A 487 -11.08 -37.18 7.31
C PHE A 487 -12.61 -37.24 7.36
N LEU A 488 -13.25 -37.72 6.29
CA LEU A 488 -14.71 -37.85 6.20
C LEU A 488 -15.26 -38.95 7.16
N GLY A 489 -14.45 -39.93 7.45
CA GLY A 489 -14.85 -41.11 8.20
C GLY A 489 -15.61 -42.16 7.34
N LYS A 490 -15.75 -43.36 7.88
CA LYS A 490 -16.31 -44.51 7.17
C LYS A 490 -17.74 -44.29 6.67
N GLU A 491 -18.62 -43.79 7.53
CA GLU A 491 -20.04 -43.60 7.20
C GLU A 491 -20.25 -42.61 6.05
N GLU A 492 -19.61 -41.45 6.13
CA GLU A 492 -19.75 -40.38 5.10
C GLU A 492 -19.10 -40.81 3.78
N THR A 493 -17.96 -41.50 3.83
CA THR A 493 -17.28 -42.03 2.65
C THR A 493 -18.20 -43.00 1.91
N LEU A 494 -18.79 -43.95 2.61
CA LEU A 494 -19.73 -44.93 2.03
C LEU A 494 -20.99 -44.26 1.49
N ARG A 495 -21.51 -43.26 2.21
CA ARG A 495 -22.68 -42.51 1.78
C ARG A 495 -22.44 -41.82 0.44
N ARG A 496 -21.27 -41.16 0.28
CA ARG A 496 -20.88 -40.46 -0.97
C ARG A 496 -20.70 -41.43 -2.12
N ILE A 497 -20.05 -42.59 -1.91
CA ILE A 497 -19.89 -43.62 -2.94
C ILE A 497 -21.26 -44.11 -3.42
N ARG A 498 -22.15 -44.51 -2.51
CA ARG A 498 -23.48 -45.01 -2.84
C ARG A 498 -24.30 -44.01 -3.62
N ARG A 499 -24.30 -42.71 -3.16
CA ARG A 499 -25.01 -41.66 -3.86
C ARG A 499 -24.47 -41.44 -5.29
N ALA A 500 -23.13 -41.36 -5.46
CA ALA A 500 -22.55 -41.19 -6.78
C ALA A 500 -22.89 -42.30 -7.74
N VAL A 501 -22.89 -43.58 -7.28
CA VAL A 501 -23.29 -44.74 -8.07
C VAL A 501 -24.74 -44.63 -8.53
N GLU A 502 -25.64 -44.06 -7.73
CA GLU A 502 -27.03 -43.81 -8.11
C GLU A 502 -27.20 -42.71 -9.15
N VAL A 503 -26.41 -41.64 -9.04
CA VAL A 503 -26.56 -40.42 -9.86
C VAL A 503 -25.79 -40.52 -11.17
N LEU A 504 -24.61 -41.16 -11.18
CA LEU A 504 -23.70 -41.23 -12.33
C LEU A 504 -23.95 -42.53 -13.20
N LYS A 505 -25.16 -42.93 -13.32
CA LYS A 505 -25.54 -44.14 -14.12
C LYS A 505 -25.25 -43.96 -15.59
#